data_85e56adc45eee861ae3827aa5738dfc2
#
_entry.id   85e56adc45eee861ae3827aa5738dfc2
#
_cell.length_a   1.000
_cell.length_b   1.000
_cell.length_c   1.000
_cell.angle_alpha   90.00
_cell.angle_beta   90.00
_cell.angle_gamma   90.00
#
_symmetry.space_group_name_H-M   'P 1'
#
loop_
_entity.id
_entity.type
_entity.pdbx_description
1 polymer ?
#
loop_
_entity_poly.entity_id
_entity_poly.type
_entity_poly.pdbx_seq_one_letter_code
_entity_poly.pdbx_strand_id
1 'polypeptide(L)'
;MIISHKYKFVFIGLPFSASSAISKELHLQYEGAPYLRKHSLYHEFEKVATKNEKDYFVFAVLRNPMEIVVTVYEKMKANSKGNFTNPDLFSENGGHITKKHREKFNFIHDNKASFQEYFLNFFIMPFDNFSSLTLDNCDFVIRYENIADDYILALEKSGVSNPKPLPVANKTAGKKKDLSLYYSNEIKDRTIKVFGPFLSKYNYPFLESWGEVKVPLSSKLQFMILGFLRKVNQKYFKKLPNTTEIKGTIYGDMQRGKLN
;
A
#
# COMPACT_ATOMS: atom_id res chain seq x y z
N MET A 1 9.66 -5.84 -0.26
CA MET A 1 10.33 -5.73 1.04
C MET A 1 11.79 -5.39 0.83
N ILE A 2 12.37 -4.56 1.65
CA ILE A 2 13.81 -4.20 1.62
C ILE A 2 14.39 -4.58 2.98
N ILE A 3 15.57 -5.20 2.98
CA ILE A 3 16.34 -5.53 4.19
C ILE A 3 17.70 -4.86 4.12
N SER A 4 18.18 -4.31 5.24
CA SER A 4 19.55 -3.84 5.41
C SER A 4 20.20 -4.60 6.56
N HIS A 5 21.22 -5.39 6.25
CA HIS A 5 21.98 -6.11 7.28
C HIS A 5 22.94 -5.20 8.03
N LYS A 6 23.40 -4.15 7.39
CA LYS A 6 24.28 -3.14 8.02
C LYS A 6 23.56 -2.35 9.11
N TYR A 7 22.35 -1.87 8.81
CA TYR A 7 21.55 -1.06 9.73
C TYR A 7 20.48 -1.88 10.47
N LYS A 8 20.45 -3.21 10.25
CA LYS A 8 19.53 -4.15 10.93
C LYS A 8 18.06 -3.70 10.86
N PHE A 9 17.58 -3.32 9.69
CA PHE A 9 16.18 -2.97 9.48
C PHE A 9 15.51 -3.76 8.37
N VAL A 10 14.20 -3.84 8.43
CA VAL A 10 13.30 -4.39 7.41
C VAL A 10 12.21 -3.37 7.09
N PHE A 11 12.13 -2.97 5.83
CA PHE A 11 11.05 -2.14 5.33
C PHE A 11 10.00 -2.97 4.58
N ILE A 12 8.75 -2.94 5.04
CA ILE A 12 7.63 -3.60 4.41
C ILE A 12 6.81 -2.60 3.61
N GLY A 13 6.98 -2.64 2.28
CA GLY A 13 6.32 -1.72 1.37
C GLY A 13 4.88 -2.11 1.05
N LEU A 14 3.89 -1.55 1.74
CA LEU A 14 2.48 -1.74 1.41
C LEU A 14 2.11 -1.06 0.07
N PRO A 15 1.09 -1.56 -0.66
CA PRO A 15 0.67 -0.94 -1.92
C PRO A 15 0.20 0.51 -1.75
N PHE A 16 0.59 1.38 -2.68
CA PHE A 16 0.20 2.80 -2.78
C PHE A 16 0.61 3.70 -1.60
N SER A 17 1.59 3.28 -0.80
CA SER A 17 2.12 4.00 0.37
C SER A 17 3.56 4.49 0.16
N ALA A 18 3.87 5.10 -0.95
CA ALA A 18 5.22 5.54 -1.35
C ALA A 18 6.30 4.45 -1.37
N SER A 19 5.92 3.17 -1.30
CA SER A 19 6.84 2.04 -1.17
C SER A 19 7.96 2.02 -2.22
N SER A 20 7.71 2.49 -3.45
CA SER A 20 8.74 2.54 -4.51
C SER A 20 9.80 3.60 -4.25
N ALA A 21 9.40 4.79 -3.75
CA ALA A 21 10.33 5.87 -3.45
C ALA A 21 11.22 5.47 -2.25
N ILE A 22 10.59 5.01 -1.17
CA ILE A 22 11.33 4.56 0.02
C ILE A 22 12.25 3.39 -0.32
N SER A 23 11.78 2.35 -1.04
CA SER A 23 12.63 1.23 -1.43
C SER A 23 13.85 1.67 -2.22
N LYS A 24 13.68 2.64 -3.14
CA LYS A 24 14.78 3.19 -3.91
C LYS A 24 15.83 3.89 -3.03
N GLU A 25 15.38 4.76 -2.11
CA GLU A 25 16.31 5.47 -1.21
C GLU A 25 17.00 4.51 -0.23
N LEU A 26 16.29 3.54 0.31
CA LEU A 26 16.88 2.53 1.19
C LEU A 26 17.95 1.71 0.46
N HIS A 27 17.72 1.40 -0.81
CA HIS A 27 18.69 0.69 -1.63
C HIS A 27 19.93 1.54 -1.92
N LEU A 28 19.74 2.78 -2.39
CA LEU A 28 20.84 3.64 -2.83
C LEU A 28 21.68 4.23 -1.68
N GLN A 29 21.08 4.45 -0.50
CA GLN A 29 21.71 5.21 0.58
C GLN A 29 22.04 4.37 1.82
N TYR A 30 21.35 3.22 2.02
CA TYR A 30 21.41 2.48 3.29
C TYR A 30 21.66 0.98 3.10
N GLU A 31 22.30 0.59 2.01
CA GLU A 31 22.62 -0.82 1.70
C GLU A 31 21.38 -1.75 1.80
N GLY A 32 20.22 -1.21 1.47
CA GLY A 32 18.97 -1.96 1.44
C GLY A 32 18.91 -2.88 0.23
N ALA A 33 18.78 -4.18 0.46
CA ALA A 33 18.64 -5.18 -0.59
C ALA A 33 17.16 -5.63 -0.76
N PRO A 34 16.71 -5.91 -1.99
CA PRO A 34 15.42 -6.55 -2.21
C PRO A 34 15.36 -7.90 -1.49
N TYR A 35 14.32 -8.08 -0.66
CA TYR A 35 14.08 -9.30 0.08
C TYR A 35 12.65 -9.77 -0.16
N LEU A 36 12.46 -11.02 -0.60
CA LEU A 36 11.17 -11.55 -1.07
C LEU A 36 10.59 -10.72 -2.24
N ARG A 37 9.27 -10.49 -2.27
CA ARG A 37 8.59 -9.66 -3.27
C ARG A 37 8.35 -8.24 -2.76
N LYS A 38 8.11 -7.33 -3.69
CA LYS A 38 7.86 -5.90 -3.42
C LYS A 38 6.83 -5.65 -2.31
N HIS A 39 5.73 -6.41 -2.30
CA HIS A 39 4.63 -6.27 -1.36
C HIS A 39 4.46 -7.52 -0.49
N SER A 40 5.55 -8.22 -0.19
CA SER A 40 5.54 -9.29 0.81
C SER A 40 5.19 -8.72 2.19
N LEU A 41 4.40 -9.48 2.94
CA LEU A 41 3.87 -9.10 4.23
C LEU A 41 4.75 -9.64 5.38
N TYR A 42 4.55 -9.15 6.60
CA TYR A 42 5.34 -9.54 7.76
C TYR A 42 5.40 -11.07 7.97
N HIS A 43 4.27 -11.77 7.84
CA HIS A 43 4.28 -13.24 7.99
C HIS A 43 5.09 -13.99 6.93
N GLU A 44 5.28 -13.41 5.74
CA GLU A 44 6.15 -14.01 4.74
C GLU A 44 7.62 -13.83 5.12
N PHE A 45 7.97 -12.68 5.70
CA PHE A 45 9.28 -12.42 6.29
C PHE A 45 9.55 -13.37 7.46
N GLU A 46 8.64 -13.47 8.42
CA GLU A 46 8.77 -14.30 9.60
C GLU A 46 9.07 -15.79 9.28
N LYS A 47 8.51 -16.30 8.15
CA LYS A 47 8.71 -17.69 7.70
C LYS A 47 10.12 -17.97 7.15
N VAL A 48 10.80 -16.97 6.61
CA VAL A 48 12.11 -17.15 5.94
C VAL A 48 13.27 -16.51 6.69
N ALA A 49 12.98 -15.54 7.54
CA ALA A 49 13.98 -14.81 8.30
C ALA A 49 14.75 -15.73 9.25
N THR A 50 16.06 -15.57 9.28
CA THR A 50 16.93 -16.19 10.28
C THR A 50 16.60 -15.66 11.68
N LYS A 51 17.09 -16.34 12.73
CA LYS A 51 16.90 -15.89 14.11
C LYS A 51 17.39 -14.45 14.32
N ASN A 52 18.54 -14.12 13.75
CA ASN A 52 19.13 -12.78 13.86
C ASN A 52 18.32 -11.70 13.08
N GLU A 53 17.78 -12.03 11.91
CA GLU A 53 16.97 -11.10 11.11
C GLU A 53 15.61 -10.78 11.76
N LYS A 54 15.07 -11.69 12.58
CA LYS A 54 13.83 -11.47 13.35
C LYS A 54 13.97 -10.38 14.40
N ASP A 55 15.21 -10.08 14.82
CA ASP A 55 15.52 -9.03 15.78
C ASP A 55 15.76 -7.67 15.10
N TYR A 56 15.62 -7.57 13.75
CA TYR A 56 15.77 -6.32 13.03
C TYR A 56 14.58 -5.39 13.24
N PHE A 57 14.86 -4.09 13.23
CA PHE A 57 13.84 -3.05 13.32
C PHE A 57 12.92 -3.07 12.11
N VAL A 58 11.64 -3.33 12.30
CA VAL A 58 10.64 -3.47 11.23
C VAL A 58 9.80 -2.22 11.12
N PHE A 59 9.70 -1.65 9.92
CA PHE A 59 8.82 -0.51 9.69
C PHE A 59 8.07 -0.60 8.36
N ALA A 60 6.92 0.07 8.31
CA ALA A 60 6.05 0.14 7.15
C ALA A 60 5.40 1.53 7.04
N VAL A 61 4.72 1.80 5.92
CA VAL A 61 3.96 3.05 5.74
C VAL A 61 2.48 2.78 5.75
N LEU A 62 1.76 3.50 6.59
CA LEU A 62 0.31 3.57 6.62
C LEU A 62 -0.15 4.82 5.86
N ARG A 63 -1.19 4.68 5.05
CA ARG A 63 -1.82 5.78 4.31
C ARG A 63 -3.34 5.72 4.41
N ASN A 64 -3.98 6.89 4.42
CA ASN A 64 -5.44 6.98 4.39
C ASN A 64 -6.02 6.18 3.21
N PRO A 65 -6.91 5.19 3.44
CA PRO A 65 -7.46 4.33 2.41
C PRO A 65 -8.31 5.08 1.38
N MET A 66 -8.98 6.15 1.77
CA MET A 66 -9.75 7.01 0.85
C MET A 66 -8.81 7.65 -0.17
N GLU A 67 -7.65 8.15 0.29
CA GLU A 67 -6.57 8.68 -0.55
C GLU A 67 -6.00 7.63 -1.52
N ILE A 68 -5.84 6.39 -1.06
CA ILE A 68 -5.35 5.28 -1.90
C ILE A 68 -6.31 5.02 -3.05
N VAL A 69 -7.62 4.91 -2.76
CA VAL A 69 -8.63 4.57 -3.77
C VAL A 69 -8.77 5.68 -4.82
N VAL A 70 -8.75 6.94 -4.41
CA VAL A 70 -8.70 8.09 -5.35
C VAL A 70 -7.44 8.03 -6.22
N THR A 71 -6.28 7.77 -5.61
CA THR A 71 -5.02 7.67 -6.36
C THR A 71 -5.08 6.56 -7.43
N VAL A 72 -5.69 5.42 -7.11
CA VAL A 72 -5.86 4.30 -8.05
C VAL A 72 -6.80 4.68 -9.18
N TYR A 73 -7.95 5.29 -8.87
CA TYR A 73 -8.91 5.75 -9.86
C TYR A 73 -8.28 6.75 -10.85
N GLU A 74 -7.61 7.79 -10.34
CA GLU A 74 -6.99 8.80 -11.22
C GLU A 74 -5.87 8.22 -12.10
N LYS A 75 -5.08 7.27 -11.57
CA LYS A 75 -4.09 6.56 -12.38
C LYS A 75 -4.73 5.70 -13.48
N MET A 76 -5.84 5.05 -13.19
CA MET A 76 -6.58 4.26 -14.19
C MET A 76 -7.22 5.19 -15.22
N LYS A 77 -7.91 6.23 -14.77
CA LYS A 77 -8.55 7.23 -15.64
C LYS A 77 -7.56 7.87 -16.62
N ALA A 78 -6.37 8.20 -16.16
CA ALA A 78 -5.31 8.78 -17.00
C ALA A 78 -4.50 7.74 -17.78
N ASN A 79 -4.79 6.45 -17.67
CA ASN A 79 -3.91 5.37 -18.16
C ASN A 79 -2.43 5.66 -17.87
N SER A 80 -2.14 5.94 -16.63
CA SER A 80 -0.86 6.48 -16.19
C SER A 80 0.32 5.66 -16.71
N LYS A 81 1.20 6.27 -17.50
CA LYS A 81 2.35 5.63 -18.19
C LYS A 81 1.96 4.51 -19.17
N GLY A 82 0.72 4.46 -19.64
CA GLY A 82 0.22 3.38 -20.49
C GLY A 82 0.13 2.01 -19.80
N ASN A 83 0.23 1.97 -18.47
CA ASN A 83 0.39 0.71 -17.74
C ASN A 83 -0.77 -0.26 -17.91
N PHE A 84 -2.00 0.24 -18.01
CA PHE A 84 -3.19 -0.61 -18.04
C PHE A 84 -3.50 -1.19 -19.43
N THR A 85 -2.84 -0.68 -20.47
CA THR A 85 -3.00 -1.12 -21.86
C THR A 85 -1.77 -1.80 -22.44
N ASN A 86 -0.64 -1.80 -21.71
CA ASN A 86 0.59 -2.46 -22.15
C ASN A 86 0.60 -3.94 -21.75
N PRO A 87 0.53 -4.89 -22.73
CA PRO A 87 0.53 -6.32 -22.44
C PRO A 87 1.78 -6.82 -21.69
N ASP A 88 2.94 -6.20 -21.89
CA ASP A 88 4.18 -6.59 -21.20
C ASP A 88 4.10 -6.42 -19.68
N LEU A 89 3.18 -5.56 -19.21
CA LEU A 89 2.96 -5.31 -17.80
C LEU A 89 1.84 -6.18 -17.19
N PHE A 90 1.20 -7.03 -17.99
CA PHE A 90 0.14 -7.90 -17.49
C PHE A 90 0.71 -9.05 -16.65
N SER A 91 -0.02 -9.45 -15.62
CA SER A 91 0.44 -10.48 -14.68
C SER A 91 0.71 -11.83 -15.33
N GLU A 92 -0.03 -12.18 -16.35
CA GLU A 92 0.18 -13.38 -17.17
C GLU A 92 1.50 -13.35 -17.96
N ASN A 93 2.03 -12.17 -18.23
CA ASN A 93 3.31 -11.94 -18.93
C ASN A 93 4.46 -11.55 -17.96
N GLY A 94 4.27 -11.79 -16.65
CA GLY A 94 5.26 -11.48 -15.60
C GLY A 94 5.25 -10.03 -15.13
N GLY A 95 4.24 -9.24 -15.51
CA GLY A 95 4.04 -7.87 -15.06
C GLY A 95 3.24 -7.76 -13.75
N HIS A 96 2.83 -6.54 -13.44
CA HIS A 96 2.13 -6.21 -12.18
C HIS A 96 0.65 -5.84 -12.35
N ILE A 97 0.15 -5.77 -13.59
CA ILE A 97 -1.24 -5.43 -13.92
C ILE A 97 -2.07 -6.70 -13.98
N THR A 98 -2.87 -6.94 -12.96
CA THR A 98 -3.73 -8.12 -12.87
C THR A 98 -4.99 -7.97 -13.74
N LYS A 99 -5.68 -9.09 -14.00
CA LYS A 99 -7.00 -9.08 -14.67
C LYS A 99 -7.97 -8.14 -13.96
N LYS A 100 -8.03 -8.15 -12.63
CA LYS A 100 -8.88 -7.22 -11.84
C LYS A 100 -8.52 -5.75 -12.04
N HIS A 101 -7.24 -5.43 -12.26
CA HIS A 101 -6.85 -4.05 -12.59
C HIS A 101 -7.41 -3.64 -13.95
N ARG A 102 -7.34 -4.52 -14.96
CA ARG A 102 -7.88 -4.26 -16.30
C ARG A 102 -9.42 -4.16 -16.31
N GLU A 103 -10.11 -5.02 -15.57
CA GLU A 103 -11.57 -4.93 -15.39
C GLU A 103 -12.00 -3.57 -14.85
N LYS A 104 -11.30 -3.07 -13.82
CA LYS A 104 -11.56 -1.73 -13.26
C LYS A 104 -11.23 -0.61 -14.25
N PHE A 105 -10.11 -0.74 -14.96
CA PHE A 105 -9.70 0.20 -15.97
C PHE A 105 -10.73 0.26 -17.12
N ASN A 106 -11.12 -0.88 -17.66
CA ASN A 106 -12.13 -0.97 -18.73
C ASN A 106 -13.47 -0.38 -18.28
N PHE A 107 -13.93 -0.70 -17.06
CA PHE A 107 -15.16 -0.11 -16.52
C PHE A 107 -15.12 1.41 -16.51
N ILE A 108 -14.00 2.01 -16.11
CA ILE A 108 -13.85 3.47 -16.09
C ILE A 108 -13.91 4.05 -17.51
N HIS A 109 -13.24 3.42 -18.47
CA HIS A 109 -13.11 3.94 -19.84
C HIS A 109 -14.34 3.66 -20.69
N ASP A 110 -14.87 2.44 -20.66
CA ASP A 110 -16.00 2.01 -21.50
C ASP A 110 -17.29 2.75 -21.12
N ASN A 111 -17.47 3.00 -19.80
CA ASN A 111 -18.64 3.70 -19.28
C ASN A 111 -18.41 5.19 -19.02
N LYS A 112 -17.20 5.72 -19.27
CA LYS A 112 -16.79 7.07 -18.85
C LYS A 112 -17.11 7.32 -17.38
N ALA A 113 -16.93 6.28 -16.54
CA ALA A 113 -17.43 6.21 -15.18
C ALA A 113 -16.81 7.29 -14.28
N SER A 114 -17.65 7.97 -13.55
CA SER A 114 -17.27 8.87 -12.46
C SER A 114 -16.59 8.10 -11.32
N PHE A 115 -15.95 8.84 -10.41
CA PHE A 115 -15.37 8.22 -9.20
C PHE A 115 -16.45 7.52 -8.36
N GLN A 116 -17.63 8.11 -8.24
CA GLN A 116 -18.74 7.56 -7.46
C GLN A 116 -19.21 6.21 -8.04
N GLU A 117 -19.43 6.13 -9.36
CA GLU A 117 -19.82 4.89 -10.03
C GLU A 117 -18.74 3.80 -9.86
N TYR A 118 -17.46 4.16 -10.09
CA TYR A 118 -16.34 3.25 -9.84
C TYR A 118 -16.32 2.76 -8.39
N PHE A 119 -16.47 3.67 -7.42
CA PHE A 119 -16.45 3.32 -6.01
C PHE A 119 -17.61 2.41 -5.62
N LEU A 120 -18.83 2.75 -6.02
CA LEU A 120 -20.02 1.96 -5.72
C LEU A 120 -19.96 0.55 -6.32
N ASN A 121 -19.38 0.41 -7.53
CA ASN A 121 -19.28 -0.87 -8.21
C ASN A 121 -18.22 -1.81 -7.61
N PHE A 122 -17.08 -1.28 -7.17
CA PHE A 122 -15.94 -2.12 -6.77
C PHE A 122 -15.66 -2.17 -5.27
N PHE A 123 -16.28 -1.32 -4.45
CA PHE A 123 -16.01 -1.26 -3.01
C PHE A 123 -17.28 -1.55 -2.20
N ILE A 124 -17.48 -2.84 -1.92
CA ILE A 124 -18.66 -3.34 -1.20
C ILE A 124 -18.32 -3.89 0.19
N MET A 125 -17.05 -4.25 0.43
CA MET A 125 -16.59 -4.86 1.68
C MET A 125 -15.64 -3.89 2.42
N PRO A 126 -15.48 -4.04 3.74
CA PRO A 126 -14.51 -3.27 4.50
C PRO A 126 -13.09 -3.37 3.92
N PHE A 127 -12.47 -2.22 3.72
CA PHE A 127 -11.15 -2.07 3.11
C PHE A 127 -10.03 -2.29 4.12
N ASP A 128 -8.97 -2.99 3.72
CA ASP A 128 -7.82 -3.24 4.59
C ASP A 128 -6.46 -3.19 3.89
N ASN A 129 -6.33 -2.97 2.65
CA ASN A 129 -5.03 -2.90 1.93
C ASN A 129 -3.87 -3.74 2.54
N PHE A 130 -4.17 -4.88 3.15
CA PHE A 130 -3.24 -5.76 3.90
C PHE A 130 -2.55 -5.11 5.12
N SER A 131 -2.96 -3.93 5.54
CA SER A 131 -2.34 -3.22 6.67
C SER A 131 -2.45 -4.04 7.97
N SER A 132 -3.60 -4.65 8.23
CA SER A 132 -3.81 -5.50 9.42
C SER A 132 -2.92 -6.75 9.48
N LEU A 133 -2.29 -7.15 8.37
CA LEU A 133 -1.37 -8.29 8.30
C LEU A 133 0.10 -7.90 8.51
N THR A 134 0.38 -6.61 8.67
CA THR A 134 1.75 -6.09 8.75
C THR A 134 1.93 -5.13 9.90
N LEU A 135 1.07 -4.11 10.03
CA LEU A 135 1.32 -2.98 10.92
C LEU A 135 1.36 -3.35 12.41
N ASP A 136 0.58 -4.37 12.81
CA ASP A 136 0.56 -4.84 14.20
C ASP A 136 1.91 -5.51 14.62
N ASN A 137 2.81 -5.77 13.65
CA ASN A 137 4.12 -6.41 13.85
C ASN A 137 5.28 -5.47 13.46
N CYS A 138 5.03 -4.20 13.27
CA CYS A 138 6.05 -3.20 12.99
C CYS A 138 6.47 -2.49 14.27
N ASP A 139 7.77 -2.26 14.45
CA ASP A 139 8.31 -1.44 15.54
C ASP A 139 7.98 0.04 15.32
N PHE A 140 7.80 0.43 14.05
CA PHE A 140 7.43 1.79 13.68
C PHE A 140 6.53 1.85 12.45
N VAL A 141 5.53 2.73 12.48
CA VAL A 141 4.61 2.96 11.36
C VAL A 141 4.68 4.41 10.92
N ILE A 142 5.27 4.64 9.75
CA ILE A 142 5.33 5.94 9.08
C ILE A 142 3.91 6.32 8.64
N ARG A 143 3.46 7.51 8.99
CA ARG A 143 2.24 8.10 8.42
C ARG A 143 2.57 8.75 7.08
N TYR A 144 1.87 8.33 6.01
CA TYR A 144 2.10 8.89 4.68
C TYR A 144 1.90 10.42 4.64
N GLU A 145 0.99 10.91 5.43
CA GLU A 145 0.65 12.32 5.57
C GLU A 145 1.78 13.15 6.21
N ASN A 146 2.65 12.49 6.99
CA ASN A 146 3.84 13.06 7.62
C ASN A 146 5.13 12.35 7.18
N ILE A 147 5.14 11.85 5.93
CA ILE A 147 6.16 10.94 5.44
C ILE A 147 7.59 11.48 5.51
N ALA A 148 7.77 12.81 5.38
CA ALA A 148 9.08 13.42 5.40
C ALA A 148 9.76 13.25 6.77
N ASP A 149 9.05 13.60 7.84
CA ASP A 149 9.57 13.55 9.20
C ASP A 149 9.59 12.13 9.74
N ASP A 150 8.50 11.38 9.53
CA ASP A 150 8.39 10.00 10.01
C ASP A 150 9.42 9.07 9.34
N TYR A 151 9.81 9.34 8.08
CA TYR A 151 10.86 8.57 7.40
C TYR A 151 12.23 8.79 8.06
N ILE A 152 12.57 10.03 8.37
CA ILE A 152 13.79 10.36 9.10
C ILE A 152 13.78 9.66 10.46
N LEU A 153 12.69 9.80 11.21
CA LEU A 153 12.54 9.19 12.53
C LEU A 153 12.64 7.66 12.49
N ALA A 154 12.09 7.01 11.45
CA ALA A 154 12.21 5.55 11.28
C ALA A 154 13.66 5.11 11.09
N LEU A 155 14.43 5.87 10.30
CA LEU A 155 15.84 5.60 10.08
C LEU A 155 16.70 5.84 11.32
N GLU A 156 16.45 6.93 12.05
CA GLU A 156 17.12 7.20 13.33
C GLU A 156 16.89 6.07 14.34
N LYS A 157 15.63 5.64 14.48
CA LYS A 157 15.26 4.51 15.34
C LYS A 157 15.91 3.18 14.93
N SER A 158 16.20 3.01 13.65
CA SER A 158 16.95 1.84 13.14
C SER A 158 18.46 1.95 13.30
N GLY A 159 18.96 3.05 13.90
CA GLY A 159 20.40 3.27 14.15
C GLY A 159 21.15 3.95 13.01
N VAL A 160 20.46 4.52 12.03
CA VAL A 160 21.09 5.36 10.99
C VAL A 160 21.42 6.72 11.56
N SER A 161 22.68 7.10 11.55
CA SER A 161 23.12 8.45 11.94
C SER A 161 22.96 9.41 10.75
N ASN A 162 22.35 10.58 10.98
CA ASN A 162 22.14 11.64 9.99
C ASN A 162 21.42 11.15 8.70
N PRO A 163 20.18 10.63 8.80
CA PRO A 163 19.44 10.16 7.65
C PRO A 163 19.14 11.30 6.66
N LYS A 164 19.19 10.98 5.36
CA LYS A 164 18.83 11.93 4.30
C LYS A 164 17.33 12.04 4.14
N PRO A 165 16.79 13.22 3.81
CA PRO A 165 15.38 13.40 3.54
C PRO A 165 14.92 12.54 2.34
N LEU A 166 13.69 12.06 2.42
CA LEU A 166 13.08 11.32 1.31
C LEU A 166 12.80 12.27 0.14
N PRO A 167 13.33 12.02 -1.07
CA PRO A 167 13.03 12.85 -2.23
C PRO A 167 11.55 12.83 -2.57
N VAL A 168 10.99 14.00 -2.90
CA VAL A 168 9.60 14.11 -3.36
C VAL A 168 9.49 13.48 -4.75
N ALA A 169 8.92 12.30 -4.82
CA ALA A 169 8.71 11.57 -6.07
C ALA A 169 7.21 11.38 -6.38
N ASN A 170 6.87 11.53 -7.66
CA ASN A 170 5.61 11.08 -8.25
C ASN A 170 4.30 11.68 -7.67
N LYS A 171 3.94 12.87 -8.09
CA LYS A 171 2.57 13.38 -7.95
C LYS A 171 1.66 12.64 -8.95
N THR A 172 0.49 12.20 -8.51
CA THR A 172 -0.53 11.62 -9.40
C THR A 172 -1.20 12.75 -10.19
N ALA A 173 -1.09 12.71 -11.52
CA ALA A 173 -1.73 13.70 -12.38
C ALA A 173 -3.26 13.66 -12.21
N GLY A 174 -3.91 14.81 -12.27
CA GLY A 174 -5.37 14.94 -12.18
C GLY A 174 -5.97 14.79 -10.78
N LYS A 175 -5.22 14.26 -9.82
CA LYS A 175 -5.72 14.07 -8.46
C LYS A 175 -5.89 15.42 -7.74
N LYS A 176 -7.13 15.68 -7.31
CA LYS A 176 -7.45 16.82 -6.45
C LYS A 176 -7.06 16.53 -5.00
N LYS A 177 -6.65 17.55 -4.24
CA LYS A 177 -6.25 17.39 -2.83
C LYS A 177 -7.46 17.17 -1.92
N ASP A 178 -8.56 17.86 -2.21
CA ASP A 178 -9.78 17.77 -1.42
C ASP A 178 -10.54 16.48 -1.74
N LEU A 179 -10.65 15.59 -0.78
CA LEU A 179 -11.38 14.33 -0.90
C LEU A 179 -12.89 14.51 -0.98
N SER A 180 -13.46 15.62 -0.52
CA SER A 180 -14.89 15.90 -0.62
C SER A 180 -15.38 15.98 -2.06
N LEU A 181 -14.48 16.33 -3.00
CA LEU A 181 -14.76 16.35 -4.44
C LEU A 181 -14.93 14.94 -5.06
N TYR A 182 -14.50 13.91 -4.36
CA TYR A 182 -14.66 12.51 -4.77
C TYR A 182 -15.76 11.82 -3.97
N TYR A 183 -15.75 12.00 -2.66
CA TYR A 183 -16.66 11.36 -1.73
C TYR A 183 -17.83 12.29 -1.38
N SER A 184 -18.79 12.41 -2.32
CA SER A 184 -20.00 13.20 -2.12
C SER A 184 -20.92 12.60 -1.05
N ASN A 185 -21.92 13.37 -0.61
CA ASN A 185 -22.93 12.91 0.34
C ASN A 185 -23.72 11.69 -0.17
N GLU A 186 -23.88 11.54 -1.48
CA GLU A 186 -24.60 10.42 -2.11
C GLU A 186 -23.95 9.05 -1.81
N ILE A 187 -22.62 9.03 -1.70
CA ILE A 187 -21.88 7.79 -1.39
C ILE A 187 -21.37 7.71 0.04
N LYS A 188 -21.75 8.68 0.91
CA LYS A 188 -21.30 8.79 2.30
C LYS A 188 -21.49 7.49 3.07
N ASP A 189 -22.70 6.93 3.08
CA ASP A 189 -23.01 5.71 3.83
C ASP A 189 -22.21 4.51 3.36
N ARG A 190 -22.02 4.36 2.05
CA ARG A 190 -21.16 3.31 1.50
C ARG A 190 -19.71 3.54 1.91
N THR A 191 -19.23 4.76 1.88
CA THR A 191 -17.86 5.12 2.25
C THR A 191 -17.61 4.81 3.73
N ILE A 192 -18.56 5.14 4.62
CA ILE A 192 -18.47 4.82 6.04
C ILE A 192 -18.44 3.30 6.27
N LYS A 193 -19.29 2.53 5.57
CA LYS A 193 -19.26 1.06 5.67
C LYS A 193 -17.94 0.46 5.22
N VAL A 194 -17.38 0.97 4.14
CA VAL A 194 -16.14 0.45 3.54
C VAL A 194 -14.90 0.87 4.32
N PHE A 195 -14.73 2.15 4.61
CA PHE A 195 -13.51 2.67 5.23
C PHE A 195 -13.60 2.88 6.73
N GLY A 196 -14.81 3.05 7.26
CA GLY A 196 -15.01 3.41 8.66
C GLY A 196 -14.29 2.52 9.67
N PRO A 197 -14.34 1.17 9.54
CA PRO A 197 -13.60 0.31 10.46
C PRO A 197 -12.08 0.53 10.41
N PHE A 198 -11.52 0.74 9.22
CA PHE A 198 -10.10 1.04 9.04
C PHE A 198 -9.73 2.41 9.61
N LEU A 199 -10.50 3.46 9.27
CA LEU A 199 -10.27 4.82 9.77
C LEU A 199 -10.32 4.84 11.30
N SER A 200 -11.29 4.16 11.91
CA SER A 200 -11.39 4.04 13.37
C SER A 200 -10.21 3.29 13.98
N LYS A 201 -9.77 2.17 13.37
CA LYS A 201 -8.65 1.37 13.89
C LYS A 201 -7.34 2.15 13.88
N TYR A 202 -7.11 2.95 12.85
CA TYR A 202 -5.83 3.63 12.63
C TYR A 202 -5.88 5.15 12.89
N ASN A 203 -6.92 5.62 13.56
CA ASN A 203 -7.09 7.03 13.97
C ASN A 203 -6.98 8.02 12.78
N TYR A 204 -7.67 7.72 11.68
CA TYR A 204 -7.88 8.67 10.60
C TYR A 204 -9.20 9.41 10.77
N PRO A 205 -9.25 10.72 10.53
CA PRO A 205 -10.50 11.47 10.55
C PRO A 205 -11.38 11.11 9.33
N PHE A 206 -12.68 11.26 9.49
CA PHE A 206 -13.63 11.36 8.39
C PHE A 206 -13.59 12.76 7.78
N LEU A 207 -14.29 12.96 6.65
CA LEU A 207 -14.42 14.28 6.06
C LEU A 207 -15.18 15.20 7.03
N GLU A 208 -14.66 16.41 7.27
CA GLU A 208 -15.28 17.40 8.15
C GLU A 208 -16.70 17.75 7.72
N SER A 209 -16.95 17.81 6.39
CA SER A 209 -18.26 18.07 5.82
C SER A 209 -19.34 17.04 6.22
N TRP A 210 -18.95 15.89 6.75
CA TRP A 210 -19.89 14.84 7.17
C TRP A 210 -20.34 14.96 8.63
N GLY A 211 -19.72 15.87 9.41
CA GLY A 211 -19.98 16.04 10.84
C GLY A 211 -19.67 14.77 11.64
N GLU A 212 -20.46 14.53 12.68
CA GLU A 212 -20.29 13.32 13.49
C GLU A 212 -20.66 12.07 12.70
N VAL A 213 -19.72 11.11 12.63
CA VAL A 213 -19.88 9.85 11.89
C VAL A 213 -19.89 8.66 12.83
N LYS A 214 -20.95 7.85 12.76
CA LYS A 214 -21.05 6.56 13.48
C LYS A 214 -20.79 5.39 12.52
N VAL A 215 -19.72 4.65 12.77
CA VAL A 215 -19.41 3.44 11.98
C VAL A 215 -20.33 2.31 12.40
N PRO A 216 -21.11 1.69 11.48
CA PRO A 216 -22.00 0.60 11.78
C PRO A 216 -21.28 -0.59 12.44
N LEU A 217 -21.88 -1.16 13.49
CA LEU A 217 -21.32 -2.30 14.20
C LEU A 217 -21.13 -3.52 13.27
N SER A 218 -22.05 -3.72 12.33
CA SER A 218 -21.96 -4.76 11.29
C SER A 218 -20.70 -4.64 10.45
N SER A 219 -20.32 -3.41 10.06
CA SER A 219 -19.08 -3.18 9.29
C SER A 219 -17.83 -3.44 10.13
N LYS A 220 -17.83 -3.06 11.41
CA LYS A 220 -16.74 -3.35 12.35
C LYS A 220 -16.55 -4.86 12.52
N LEU A 221 -17.65 -5.59 12.76
CA LEU A 221 -17.63 -7.03 12.90
C LEU A 221 -17.14 -7.72 11.62
N GLN A 222 -17.64 -7.30 10.45
CA GLN A 222 -17.20 -7.82 9.17
C GLN A 222 -15.70 -7.57 8.92
N PHE A 223 -15.19 -6.37 9.26
CA PHE A 223 -13.77 -6.06 9.18
C PHE A 223 -12.92 -6.98 10.05
N MET A 224 -13.37 -7.23 11.29
CA MET A 224 -12.66 -8.13 12.22
C MET A 224 -12.65 -9.58 11.71
N ILE A 225 -13.80 -10.11 11.27
CA ILE A 225 -13.91 -11.47 10.71
C ILE A 225 -13.00 -11.62 9.48
N LEU A 226 -13.08 -10.70 8.53
CA LEU A 226 -12.26 -10.73 7.33
C LEU A 226 -10.77 -10.59 7.67
N GLY A 227 -10.41 -9.77 8.65
CA GLY A 227 -9.05 -9.64 9.17
C GLY A 227 -8.53 -10.95 9.74
N PHE A 228 -9.34 -11.62 10.56
CA PHE A 228 -9.02 -12.93 11.10
C PHE A 228 -8.83 -13.99 10.00
N LEU A 229 -9.76 -14.09 9.06
CA LEU A 229 -9.68 -15.02 7.94
C LEU A 229 -8.44 -14.78 7.08
N ARG A 230 -8.06 -13.52 6.84
CA ARG A 230 -6.81 -13.19 6.14
C ARG A 230 -5.58 -13.66 6.92
N LYS A 231 -5.53 -13.45 8.26
CA LYS A 231 -4.43 -13.94 9.11
C LYS A 231 -4.31 -15.46 9.04
N VAL A 232 -5.41 -16.18 9.16
CA VAL A 232 -5.44 -17.65 9.06
C VAL A 232 -4.96 -18.10 7.67
N ASN A 233 -5.48 -17.49 6.60
CA ASN A 233 -5.08 -17.82 5.24
C ASN A 233 -3.57 -17.57 5.00
N GLN A 234 -3.03 -16.44 5.47
CA GLN A 234 -1.60 -16.13 5.34
C GLN A 234 -0.72 -17.10 6.13
N LYS A 235 -1.15 -17.47 7.33
CA LYS A 235 -0.36 -18.34 8.21
C LYS A 235 -0.32 -19.78 7.72
N TYR A 236 -1.44 -20.33 7.32
CA TYR A 236 -1.59 -21.78 7.11
C TYR A 236 -1.71 -22.21 5.64
N PHE A 237 -2.29 -21.37 4.79
CA PHE A 237 -2.62 -21.78 3.41
C PHE A 237 -1.78 -21.11 2.34
N LYS A 238 -1.30 -19.91 2.60
CA LYS A 238 -0.53 -19.20 1.58
C LYS A 238 0.91 -19.71 1.53
N LYS A 239 1.28 -20.24 0.37
CA LYS A 239 2.68 -20.60 0.06
C LYS A 239 3.55 -19.34 0.01
N LEU A 240 4.83 -19.51 0.32
CA LEU A 240 5.81 -18.45 0.12
C LEU A 240 5.81 -18.01 -1.34
N PRO A 241 5.86 -16.72 -1.60
CA PRO A 241 5.92 -16.23 -2.96
C PRO A 241 7.22 -16.66 -3.64
N ASN A 242 7.11 -17.06 -4.89
CA ASN A 242 8.31 -17.15 -5.72
C ASN A 242 8.95 -15.76 -5.81
N THR A 243 10.26 -15.69 -5.68
CA THR A 243 11.06 -14.45 -5.77
C THR A 243 11.23 -13.99 -7.22
N THR A 244 10.21 -14.16 -8.05
CA THR A 244 10.26 -13.75 -9.45
C THR A 244 10.29 -12.24 -9.59
N GLU A 245 11.17 -11.77 -10.45
CA GLU A 245 11.28 -10.37 -10.86
C GLU A 245 9.95 -9.87 -11.43
N ILE A 246 9.48 -8.74 -10.94
CA ILE A 246 8.29 -8.09 -11.47
C ILE A 246 8.72 -7.00 -12.46
N LYS A 247 8.49 -7.23 -13.74
CA LYS A 247 8.77 -6.27 -14.82
C LYS A 247 8.06 -4.92 -14.57
N GLY A 248 8.67 -3.84 -15.01
CA GLY A 248 8.09 -2.50 -14.92
C GLY A 248 7.98 -1.92 -13.51
N THR A 249 8.77 -2.41 -12.56
CA THR A 249 8.83 -1.88 -11.20
C THR A 249 10.27 -1.55 -10.79
N ILE A 250 10.46 -0.49 -10.02
CA ILE A 250 11.76 -0.13 -9.43
C ILE A 250 12.35 -1.33 -8.65
N TYR A 251 11.51 -2.08 -7.97
CA TYR A 251 11.94 -3.25 -7.21
C TYR A 251 12.50 -4.36 -8.12
N GLY A 252 11.86 -4.64 -9.26
CA GLY A 252 12.39 -5.56 -10.26
C GLY A 252 13.68 -5.03 -10.90
N ASP A 253 13.84 -3.72 -11.06
CA ASP A 253 15.06 -3.11 -11.56
C ASP A 253 16.24 -3.26 -10.57
N MET A 254 15.99 -3.12 -9.26
CA MET A 254 16.95 -3.44 -8.21
C MET A 254 17.38 -4.91 -8.26
N GLN A 255 16.42 -5.85 -8.37
CA GLN A 255 16.70 -7.28 -8.44
C GLN A 255 17.58 -7.65 -9.66
N ARG A 256 17.44 -6.90 -10.76
CA ARG A 256 18.26 -7.07 -11.98
C ARG A 256 19.57 -6.29 -11.98
N GLY A 257 19.92 -5.61 -10.88
CA GLY A 257 21.12 -4.77 -10.81
C GLY A 257 21.10 -3.56 -11.75
N LYS A 258 19.91 -3.07 -12.14
CA LYS A 258 19.77 -1.91 -13.03
C LYS A 258 19.69 -0.57 -12.31
N LEU A 259 19.66 -0.59 -10.99
CA LEU A 259 19.70 0.58 -10.11
C LEU A 259 20.98 0.45 -9.26
N ASN A 260 22.04 1.04 -9.72
CA ASN A 260 23.29 1.25 -8.98
C ASN A 260 23.43 2.74 -8.67
#